data_e9f39961b994674d247fb05b2a1cc94b
#
_entry.id   e9f39961b994674d247fb05b2a1cc94b
#
_cell.length_a   1.000
_cell.length_b   1.000
_cell.length_c   1.000
_cell.angle_alpha   90.00
_cell.angle_beta   90.00
_cell.angle_gamma   90.00
#
_symmetry.space_group_name_H-M   'P 1'
#
loop_
_entity.id
_entity.type
_entity.pdbx_description
1 polymer ?
#
loop_
_entity_poly.entity_id
_entity_poly.type
_entity_poly.pdbx_seq_one_letter_code
_entity_poly.pdbx_strand_id
1 'polypeptide(L)'
;ARELLIGRIHAMSNVVSLLSESQWQGVNLKGLFEARAIPHAERIAVSGPDITVSARAAQSLSLLFFELASHSDEGLSLVGKHPHIVAHWEVAGEEPSMIFSFRWEEFNTSAATRRVDSDFGVILLDRVAPEALGGTSQRYFTDVSYVYELTAPMQTVVDMSERDRTEQFSAPLKPVR
;
A
#
# COMPACT_ATOMS: atom_id res chain seq x y z
N ALA A 1 -4.33 19.61 -11.81
CA ALA A 1 -4.41 19.80 -10.33
C ALA A 1 -5.77 19.39 -9.78
N ARG A 2 -6.91 19.88 -10.33
CA ARG A 2 -8.27 19.60 -9.83
C ARG A 2 -8.63 18.11 -9.88
N GLU A 3 -8.31 17.43 -10.96
CA GLU A 3 -8.62 15.99 -11.15
C GLU A 3 -7.87 15.11 -10.16
N LEU A 4 -6.60 15.41 -9.88
CA LEU A 4 -5.83 14.70 -8.87
C LEU A 4 -6.41 14.88 -7.48
N LEU A 5 -6.89 16.08 -7.13
CA LEU A 5 -7.53 16.32 -5.84
C LEU A 5 -8.83 15.52 -5.70
N ILE A 6 -9.67 15.52 -6.72
CA ILE A 6 -10.91 14.73 -6.76
C ILE A 6 -10.59 13.23 -6.65
N GLY A 7 -9.59 12.74 -7.36
CA GLY A 7 -9.17 11.35 -7.29
C GLY A 7 -8.69 10.94 -5.88
N ARG A 8 -7.93 11.79 -5.20
CA ARG A 8 -7.52 11.56 -3.79
C ARG A 8 -8.72 11.48 -2.85
N ILE A 9 -9.71 12.35 -3.04
CA ILE A 9 -10.96 12.32 -2.25
C ILE A 9 -11.71 11.01 -2.51
N HIS A 10 -11.78 10.54 -3.75
CA HIS A 10 -12.41 9.28 -4.09
C HIS A 10 -11.67 8.09 -3.48
N ALA A 11 -10.33 8.07 -3.53
CA ALA A 11 -9.52 7.04 -2.90
C ALA A 11 -9.81 6.95 -1.40
N MET A 12 -9.84 8.10 -0.71
CA MET A 12 -10.16 8.16 0.71
C MET A 12 -11.61 7.74 1.01
N SER A 13 -12.58 8.18 0.22
CA SER A 13 -13.98 7.79 0.38
C SER A 13 -14.17 6.29 0.24
N ASN A 14 -13.45 5.68 -0.70
CA ASN A 14 -13.50 4.24 -0.90
C ASN A 14 -12.94 3.45 0.29
N VAL A 15 -11.81 3.90 0.84
CA VAL A 15 -11.25 3.30 2.06
C VAL A 15 -12.22 3.40 3.23
N VAL A 16 -12.87 4.55 3.42
CA VAL A 16 -13.89 4.73 4.46
C VAL A 16 -15.05 3.74 4.28
N SER A 17 -15.49 3.50 3.04
CA SER A 17 -16.55 2.52 2.74
C SER A 17 -16.10 1.10 3.10
N LEU A 18 -14.91 0.69 2.69
CA LEU A 18 -14.34 -0.63 3.02
C LEU A 18 -14.18 -0.82 4.53
N LEU A 19 -13.72 0.21 5.23
CA LEU A 19 -13.60 0.17 6.69
C LEU A 19 -14.96 0.10 7.38
N SER A 20 -15.96 0.82 6.87
CA SER A 20 -17.32 0.76 7.39
C SER A 20 -17.94 -0.63 7.24
N GLU A 21 -17.74 -1.26 6.07
CA GLU A 21 -18.19 -2.63 5.81
C GLU A 21 -17.53 -3.66 6.74
N SER A 22 -16.26 -3.48 7.05
CA SER A 22 -15.51 -4.32 7.98
C SER A 22 -15.70 -3.95 9.46
N GLN A 23 -16.61 -3.02 9.78
CA GLN A 23 -16.77 -2.48 11.14
C GLN A 23 -15.47 -1.93 11.74
N TRP A 24 -14.63 -1.31 10.92
CA TRP A 24 -13.33 -0.72 11.27
C TRP A 24 -12.30 -1.73 11.81
N GLN A 25 -12.49 -3.01 11.54
CA GLN A 25 -11.53 -4.07 11.94
C GLN A 25 -10.34 -4.21 10.99
N GLY A 26 -10.26 -3.37 9.97
CA GLY A 26 -9.21 -3.38 8.96
C GLY A 26 -9.73 -3.74 7.57
N VAL A 27 -8.84 -3.71 6.60
CA VAL A 27 -9.15 -3.96 5.19
C VAL A 27 -8.16 -4.98 4.63
N ASN A 28 -8.62 -5.92 3.82
CA ASN A 28 -7.72 -6.78 3.07
C ASN A 28 -6.89 -5.94 2.09
N LEU A 29 -5.57 -6.12 2.11
CA LEU A 29 -4.65 -5.30 1.31
C LEU A 29 -4.94 -5.41 -0.20
N LYS A 30 -5.27 -6.60 -0.70
CA LYS A 30 -5.69 -6.80 -2.11
C LYS A 30 -6.95 -6.00 -2.44
N GLY A 31 -7.87 -5.87 -1.51
CA GLY A 31 -9.10 -5.11 -1.69
C GLY A 31 -8.88 -3.62 -1.95
N LEU A 32 -7.74 -3.07 -1.54
CA LEU A 32 -7.39 -1.68 -1.85
C LEU A 32 -7.11 -1.48 -3.35
N PHE A 33 -6.65 -2.52 -4.06
CA PHE A 33 -6.42 -2.48 -5.51
C PHE A 33 -7.70 -2.76 -6.32
N GLU A 34 -8.63 -3.53 -5.78
CA GLU A 34 -9.93 -3.80 -6.40
C GLU A 34 -10.87 -2.59 -6.32
N ALA A 35 -10.54 -1.65 -5.48
CA ALA A 35 -11.29 -0.44 -5.29
C ALA A 35 -11.29 0.41 -6.56
N ARG A 36 -12.47 0.86 -7.01
CA ARG A 36 -12.66 1.70 -8.21
C ARG A 36 -11.92 3.04 -8.17
N ALA A 37 -11.25 3.33 -7.07
CA ALA A 37 -10.52 4.58 -6.85
C ALA A 37 -9.06 4.54 -7.32
N ILE A 38 -8.53 3.37 -7.72
CA ILE A 38 -7.16 3.26 -8.25
C ILE A 38 -7.20 3.41 -9.78
N PRO A 39 -6.55 4.45 -10.34
CA PRO A 39 -6.44 4.58 -11.78
C PRO A 39 -5.76 3.36 -12.40
N HIS A 40 -6.27 2.91 -13.53
CA HIS A 40 -5.68 1.80 -14.29
C HIS A 40 -5.53 0.48 -13.51
N ALA A 41 -6.42 0.21 -12.55
CA ALA A 41 -6.36 -1.01 -11.72
C ALA A 41 -6.31 -2.30 -12.55
N GLU A 42 -6.95 -2.32 -13.71
CA GLU A 42 -6.94 -3.45 -14.66
C GLU A 42 -5.55 -3.74 -15.28
N ARG A 43 -4.61 -2.82 -15.13
CA ARG A 43 -3.23 -2.93 -15.66
C ARG A 43 -2.23 -3.32 -14.59
N ILE A 44 -2.68 -3.44 -13.35
CA ILE A 44 -1.84 -3.75 -12.20
C ILE A 44 -1.96 -5.24 -11.89
N ALA A 45 -0.86 -5.97 -12.03
CA ALA A 45 -0.77 -7.32 -11.50
C ALA A 45 -0.46 -7.26 -10.01
N VAL A 46 -1.39 -7.75 -9.20
CA VAL A 46 -1.30 -7.69 -7.74
C VAL A 46 -0.99 -9.06 -7.17
N SER A 47 0.02 -9.15 -6.30
CA SER A 47 0.41 -10.40 -5.65
C SER A 47 0.98 -10.17 -4.25
N GLY A 48 0.83 -11.18 -3.41
CA GLY A 48 1.32 -11.19 -2.04
C GLY A 48 0.43 -12.01 -1.12
N PRO A 49 0.85 -12.28 0.12
CA PRO A 49 0.05 -12.98 1.10
C PRO A 49 -1.22 -12.19 1.47
N ASP A 50 -2.25 -12.89 1.92
CA ASP A 50 -3.44 -12.25 2.44
C ASP A 50 -3.14 -11.58 3.78
N ILE A 51 -3.29 -10.25 3.80
CA ILE A 51 -3.03 -9.42 4.97
C ILE A 51 -4.21 -8.50 5.19
N THR A 52 -4.70 -8.45 6.42
CA THR A 52 -5.65 -7.42 6.87
C THR A 52 -4.87 -6.26 7.49
N VAL A 53 -4.89 -5.13 6.81
CA VAL A 53 -4.21 -3.91 7.28
C VAL A 53 -5.12 -3.09 8.18
N SER A 54 -4.53 -2.39 9.15
CA SER A 54 -5.26 -1.49 10.05
C SER A 54 -5.95 -0.36 9.30
N ALA A 55 -6.94 0.27 9.92
CA ALA A 55 -7.62 1.44 9.34
C ALA A 55 -6.63 2.55 8.97
N ARG A 56 -5.65 2.82 9.82
CA ARG A 56 -4.62 3.83 9.59
C ARG A 56 -3.71 3.45 8.42
N ALA A 57 -3.26 2.19 8.38
CA ALA A 57 -2.44 1.69 7.29
C ALA A 57 -3.21 1.69 5.96
N ALA A 58 -4.48 1.28 5.96
CA ALA A 58 -5.33 1.28 4.77
C ALA A 58 -5.45 2.68 4.16
N GLN A 59 -5.64 3.72 4.97
CA GLN A 59 -5.70 5.10 4.50
C GLN A 59 -4.39 5.55 3.84
N SER A 60 -3.25 5.30 4.49
CA SER A 60 -1.94 5.67 3.96
C SER A 60 -1.58 4.92 2.69
N LEU A 61 -1.84 3.60 2.65
CA LEU A 61 -1.57 2.75 1.49
C LEU A 61 -2.50 3.09 0.31
N SER A 62 -3.76 3.40 0.56
CA SER A 62 -4.68 3.80 -0.51
C SER A 62 -4.25 5.08 -1.22
N LEU A 63 -3.82 6.09 -0.46
CA LEU A 63 -3.27 7.33 -1.03
C LEU A 63 -1.97 7.06 -1.80
N LEU A 64 -1.10 6.22 -1.25
CA LEU A 64 0.16 5.82 -1.89
C LEU A 64 -0.11 5.13 -3.23
N PHE A 65 -1.02 4.15 -3.28
CA PHE A 65 -1.36 3.43 -4.50
C PHE A 65 -2.01 4.36 -5.54
N PHE A 66 -2.87 5.27 -5.09
CA PHE A 66 -3.46 6.29 -5.97
C PHE A 66 -2.39 7.18 -6.60
N GLU A 67 -1.42 7.68 -5.81
CA GLU A 67 -0.34 8.53 -6.34
C GLU A 67 0.55 7.77 -7.33
N LEU A 68 0.96 6.55 -7.01
CA LEU A 68 1.75 5.72 -7.91
C LEU A 68 1.03 5.49 -9.24
N ALA A 69 -0.25 5.10 -9.18
CA ALA A 69 -1.05 4.80 -10.37
C ALA A 69 -1.37 6.06 -11.20
N SER A 70 -1.58 7.22 -10.55
CA SER A 70 -1.92 8.48 -11.23
C SER A 70 -0.80 9.04 -12.10
N HIS A 71 0.44 8.65 -11.84
CA HIS A 71 1.61 9.11 -12.57
C HIS A 71 2.14 8.06 -13.56
N SER A 72 1.51 6.89 -13.63
CA SER A 72 1.81 5.88 -14.64
C SER A 72 1.44 6.40 -16.02
N ASP A 73 2.28 6.11 -17.02
CA ASP A 73 2.07 6.57 -18.39
C ASP A 73 0.88 5.82 -19.04
N GLU A 74 -0.13 6.58 -19.44
CA GLU A 74 -1.29 6.05 -20.19
C GLU A 74 -0.91 5.62 -21.61
N GLY A 75 0.15 6.23 -22.18
CA GLY A 75 0.52 6.04 -23.59
C GLY A 75 1.14 4.68 -23.90
N LEU A 76 1.79 4.03 -22.95
CA LEU A 76 2.41 2.71 -23.13
C LEU A 76 1.40 1.55 -23.15
N SER A 77 0.14 1.84 -22.92
CA SER A 77 -0.97 0.89 -22.87
C SER A 77 -1.29 0.16 -24.14
N LEU A 78 -0.83 0.64 -25.28
CA LEU A 78 -1.25 0.13 -26.59
C LEU A 78 -0.34 -0.97 -27.14
N VAL A 79 0.75 -1.28 -26.50
CA VAL A 79 1.74 -2.25 -27.01
C VAL A 79 1.88 -3.43 -26.05
N GLY A 80 0.92 -4.34 -26.05
CA GLY A 80 1.09 -5.66 -25.45
C GLY A 80 -0.02 -6.09 -24.48
N LYS A 81 -0.24 -7.40 -24.40
CA LYS A 81 -1.25 -8.07 -23.56
C LYS A 81 -0.81 -8.28 -22.09
N HIS A 82 0.30 -7.70 -21.66
CA HIS A 82 0.85 -7.95 -20.33
C HIS A 82 0.61 -6.76 -19.41
N PRO A 83 0.40 -7.00 -18.11
CA PRO A 83 0.33 -5.92 -17.14
C PRO A 83 1.65 -5.14 -17.18
N HIS A 84 1.55 -3.83 -17.28
CA HIS A 84 2.73 -2.96 -17.26
C HIS A 84 3.19 -2.64 -15.86
N ILE A 85 2.35 -2.91 -14.87
CA ILE A 85 2.57 -2.58 -13.47
C ILE A 85 2.44 -3.86 -12.65
N VAL A 86 3.41 -4.07 -11.78
CA VAL A 86 3.38 -5.14 -10.78
C VAL A 86 3.41 -4.51 -9.39
N ALA A 87 2.41 -4.83 -8.59
CA ALA A 87 2.35 -4.51 -7.17
C ALA A 87 2.52 -5.81 -6.38
N HIS A 88 3.58 -5.92 -5.64
CA HIS A 88 3.91 -7.11 -4.88
C HIS A 88 4.26 -6.77 -3.44
N TRP A 89 3.86 -7.62 -2.49
CA TRP A 89 4.30 -7.49 -1.10
C TRP A 89 4.64 -8.83 -0.49
N GLU A 90 5.50 -8.76 0.49
CA GLU A 90 6.00 -9.89 1.24
C GLU A 90 6.00 -9.57 2.73
N VAL A 91 5.98 -10.62 3.54
CA VAL A 91 6.22 -10.54 4.98
C VAL A 91 7.36 -11.48 5.31
N ALA A 92 8.41 -10.96 5.93
CA ALA A 92 9.60 -11.71 6.27
C ALA A 92 9.98 -11.53 7.74
N GLY A 93 10.70 -12.51 8.29
CA GLY A 93 11.13 -12.52 9.69
C GLY A 93 10.18 -13.29 10.59
N GLU A 94 10.49 -13.26 11.88
CA GLU A 94 9.70 -13.89 12.95
C GLU A 94 9.21 -12.82 13.92
N GLU A 95 8.08 -13.10 14.58
CA GLU A 95 7.58 -12.21 15.64
C GLU A 95 8.62 -12.04 16.76
N PRO A 96 8.76 -10.84 17.31
CA PRO A 96 8.02 -9.59 17.01
C PRO A 96 8.63 -8.73 15.90
N SER A 97 9.66 -9.20 15.21
CA SER A 97 10.47 -8.43 14.25
C SER A 97 10.09 -8.66 12.78
N MET A 98 8.84 -9.04 12.52
CA MET A 98 8.36 -9.22 11.16
C MET A 98 8.36 -7.89 10.39
N ILE A 99 8.80 -7.96 9.14
CA ILE A 99 8.88 -6.82 8.22
C ILE A 99 7.91 -7.03 7.07
N PHE A 100 7.11 -6.02 6.82
CA PHE A 100 6.30 -5.87 5.61
C PHE A 100 7.14 -5.15 4.57
N SER A 101 7.20 -5.69 3.36
CA SER A 101 7.88 -5.09 2.19
C SER A 101 6.90 -5.00 1.04
N PHE A 102 6.75 -3.82 0.49
CA PHE A 102 5.91 -3.55 -0.69
C PHE A 102 6.79 -3.05 -1.83
N ARG A 103 6.56 -3.58 -3.06
CA ARG A 103 7.23 -3.18 -4.29
C ARG A 103 6.20 -2.88 -5.37
N TRP A 104 6.35 -1.72 -5.99
CA TRP A 104 5.65 -1.30 -7.18
C TRP A 104 6.66 -1.17 -8.30
N GLU A 105 6.40 -1.77 -9.45
CA GLU A 105 7.28 -1.70 -10.60
C GLU A 105 6.48 -1.46 -11.88
N GLU A 106 6.81 -0.37 -12.57
CA GLU A 106 6.23 0.02 -13.86
C GLU A 106 7.26 -0.31 -14.95
N PHE A 107 6.96 -1.33 -15.76
CA PHE A 107 7.84 -1.77 -16.85
C PHE A 107 7.71 -0.87 -18.08
N ASN A 108 8.77 -0.83 -18.89
CA ASN A 108 8.88 0.01 -20.09
C ASN A 108 8.70 1.52 -19.79
N THR A 109 9.08 1.93 -18.60
CA THR A 109 8.93 3.28 -18.09
C THR A 109 10.31 3.88 -17.82
N SER A 110 10.53 5.09 -18.32
CA SER A 110 11.76 5.86 -18.10
C SER A 110 11.45 7.20 -17.45
N ALA A 111 12.49 7.87 -16.97
CA ALA A 111 12.37 9.22 -16.43
C ALA A 111 11.82 10.23 -17.45
N ALA A 112 11.96 9.97 -18.75
CA ALA A 112 11.44 10.81 -19.82
C ALA A 112 9.95 10.57 -20.11
N THR A 113 9.44 9.38 -19.82
CA THR A 113 8.07 8.97 -20.16
C THR A 113 7.12 9.02 -18.95
N ARG A 114 7.63 8.79 -17.74
CA ARG A 114 6.81 8.89 -16.53
C ARG A 114 6.47 10.35 -16.23
N ARG A 115 5.23 10.63 -15.89
CA ARG A 115 4.85 11.97 -15.42
C ARG A 115 5.61 12.32 -14.15
N VAL A 116 6.03 13.57 -14.06
CA VAL A 116 6.67 14.08 -12.84
C VAL A 116 5.65 14.07 -11.70
N ASP A 117 6.04 13.50 -10.58
CA ASP A 117 5.21 13.52 -9.37
C ASP A 117 4.93 14.98 -8.96
N SER A 118 3.70 15.22 -8.49
CA SER A 118 3.38 16.52 -7.90
C SER A 118 4.17 16.72 -6.61
N ASP A 119 4.38 17.96 -6.17
CA ASP A 119 5.04 18.24 -4.90
C ASP A 119 4.43 17.49 -3.73
N PHE A 120 3.09 17.37 -3.73
CA PHE A 120 2.38 16.56 -2.75
C PHE A 120 2.69 15.07 -2.91
N GLY A 121 2.70 14.55 -4.14
CA GLY A 121 3.02 13.16 -4.44
C GLY A 121 4.41 12.79 -3.96
N VAL A 122 5.41 13.64 -4.21
CA VAL A 122 6.78 13.46 -3.71
C VAL A 122 6.79 13.33 -2.18
N ILE A 123 6.16 14.29 -1.49
CA ILE A 123 6.11 14.28 -0.02
C ILE A 123 5.37 13.04 0.51
N LEU A 124 4.27 12.66 -0.14
CA LEU A 124 3.50 11.48 0.26
C LEU A 124 4.32 10.19 0.10
N LEU A 125 4.95 10.00 -1.06
CA LEU A 125 5.71 8.80 -1.38
C LEU A 125 6.98 8.68 -0.54
N ASP A 126 7.71 9.78 -0.34
CA ASP A 126 9.03 9.76 0.27
C ASP A 126 8.99 9.91 1.81
N ARG A 127 7.91 10.47 2.35
CA ARG A 127 7.81 10.79 3.77
C ARG A 127 6.51 10.37 4.45
N VAL A 128 5.37 10.89 4.01
CA VAL A 128 4.12 10.78 4.77
C VAL A 128 3.66 9.32 4.89
N ALA A 129 3.64 8.57 3.79
CA ALA A 129 3.22 7.16 3.82
C ALA A 129 4.20 6.26 4.58
N PRO A 130 5.53 6.30 4.33
CA PRO A 130 6.45 5.49 5.11
C PRO A 130 6.47 5.88 6.60
N GLU A 131 6.48 7.18 6.95
CA GLU A 131 6.45 7.62 8.34
C GLU A 131 5.17 7.17 9.08
N ALA A 132 4.01 7.23 8.40
CA ALA A 132 2.73 6.76 8.97
C ALA A 132 2.74 5.26 9.29
N LEU A 133 3.55 4.48 8.59
CA LEU A 133 3.73 3.05 8.79
C LEU A 133 4.98 2.72 9.64
N GLY A 134 5.69 3.73 10.14
CA GLY A 134 6.92 3.54 10.90
C GLY A 134 8.06 2.92 10.08
N GLY A 135 8.04 3.13 8.77
CA GLY A 135 8.96 2.52 7.82
C GLY A 135 9.77 3.51 7.00
N THR A 136 10.33 3.00 5.93
CA THR A 136 11.14 3.77 4.98
C THR A 136 10.74 3.42 3.55
N SER A 137 10.99 4.32 2.61
CA SER A 137 10.77 4.09 1.20
C SER A 137 11.96 4.52 0.35
N GLN A 138 12.03 3.97 -0.85
CA GLN A 138 12.93 4.43 -1.90
C GLN A 138 12.26 4.31 -3.26
N ARG A 139 12.69 5.14 -4.21
CA ARG A 139 12.23 5.08 -5.59
C ARG A 139 13.38 5.36 -6.54
N TYR A 140 13.40 4.65 -7.65
CA TYR A 140 14.48 4.75 -8.62
C TYR A 140 14.04 4.25 -9.99
N PHE A 141 14.81 4.60 -11.01
CA PHE A 141 14.69 4.05 -12.34
C PHE A 141 15.76 2.98 -12.57
N THR A 142 15.35 1.88 -13.18
CA THR A 142 16.25 0.93 -13.82
C THR A 142 16.37 1.26 -15.31
N ASP A 143 17.08 0.45 -16.08
CA ASP A 143 17.16 0.62 -17.54
C ASP A 143 15.78 0.42 -18.23
N VAL A 144 14.86 -0.30 -17.59
CA VAL A 144 13.60 -0.75 -18.20
C VAL A 144 12.35 -0.46 -17.37
N SER A 145 12.49 0.05 -16.16
CA SER A 145 11.36 0.23 -15.25
C SER A 145 11.54 1.40 -14.27
N TYR A 146 10.42 1.87 -13.73
CA TYR A 146 10.37 2.68 -12.52
C TYR A 146 10.00 1.78 -11.35
N VAL A 147 10.69 1.93 -10.23
CA VAL A 147 10.49 1.13 -9.02
C VAL A 147 10.23 2.04 -7.82
N TYR A 148 9.25 1.68 -7.02
CA TYR A 148 9.02 2.21 -5.68
C TYR A 148 9.01 1.05 -4.69
N GLU A 149 9.72 1.18 -3.59
CA GLU A 149 9.79 0.20 -2.51
C GLU A 149 9.48 0.86 -1.18
N LEU A 150 8.74 0.15 -0.35
CA LEU A 150 8.39 0.54 1.03
C LEU A 150 8.65 -0.65 1.94
N THR A 151 9.32 -0.40 3.05
CA THR A 151 9.47 -1.39 4.15
C THR A 151 8.97 -0.79 5.45
N ALA A 152 8.25 -1.59 6.24
CA ALA A 152 7.70 -1.17 7.52
C ALA A 152 7.63 -2.34 8.50
N PRO A 153 7.67 -2.09 9.81
CA PRO A 153 7.37 -3.12 10.79
C PRO A 153 5.95 -3.65 10.58
N MET A 154 5.77 -4.98 10.55
CA MET A 154 4.45 -5.58 10.36
C MET A 154 3.45 -5.13 11.42
N GLN A 155 3.90 -4.91 12.65
CA GLN A 155 3.07 -4.45 13.78
C GLN A 155 2.35 -3.12 13.52
N THR A 156 2.92 -2.23 12.68
CA THR A 156 2.33 -0.94 12.34
C THR A 156 1.39 -1.03 11.13
N VAL A 157 1.54 -2.06 10.33
CA VAL A 157 0.69 -2.32 9.15
C VAL A 157 -0.58 -3.05 9.54
N VAL A 158 -0.46 -4.07 10.39
CA VAL A 158 -1.60 -4.78 10.98
C VAL A 158 -1.85 -4.21 12.38
N ASP A 159 -3.06 -3.78 12.64
CA ASP A 159 -3.45 -3.45 14.00
C ASP A 159 -3.58 -4.76 14.77
N MET A 160 -2.58 -5.06 15.56
CA MET A 160 -2.71 -6.12 16.56
C MET A 160 -3.70 -5.60 17.61
N SER A 161 -4.97 -5.92 17.41
CA SER A 161 -6.07 -5.47 18.23
C SER A 161 -5.77 -5.76 19.70
N GLU A 162 -6.29 -4.91 20.58
CA GLU A 162 -6.21 -5.08 22.04
C GLU A 162 -6.69 -6.47 22.53
N ARG A 163 -7.40 -7.25 21.69
CA ARG A 163 -7.78 -8.63 21.96
C ARG A 163 -6.58 -9.57 22.13
N ASP A 164 -5.56 -9.46 21.28
CA ASP A 164 -4.37 -10.32 21.38
C ASP A 164 -3.53 -9.94 22.60
N ARG A 165 -3.52 -8.66 22.99
CA ARG A 165 -2.90 -8.21 24.25
C ARG A 165 -3.65 -8.74 25.48
N THR A 166 -4.97 -8.82 25.42
CA THR A 166 -5.80 -9.26 26.55
C THR A 166 -5.71 -10.78 26.75
N GLU A 167 -5.58 -11.56 25.69
CA GLU A 167 -5.38 -13.01 25.80
C GLU A 167 -4.00 -13.39 26.37
N GLN A 168 -2.94 -12.65 26.03
CA GLN A 168 -1.61 -12.84 26.61
C GLN A 168 -1.55 -12.52 28.12
N PHE A 169 -2.38 -11.59 28.61
CA PHE A 169 -2.44 -11.22 30.03
C PHE A 169 -3.50 -11.99 30.83
N SER A 170 -4.37 -12.77 30.18
CA SER A 170 -5.42 -13.55 30.81
C SER A 170 -5.08 -15.03 31.03
N ALA A 171 -3.82 -15.41 30.87
CA ALA A 171 -3.38 -16.76 31.26
C ALA A 171 -3.50 -16.91 32.79
N PRO A 172 -4.29 -17.86 33.29
CA PRO A 172 -4.47 -18.03 34.73
C PRO A 172 -3.13 -18.47 35.36
N LEU A 173 -2.70 -17.73 36.38
CA LEU A 173 -1.58 -18.12 37.23
C LEU A 173 -1.83 -19.54 37.75
N LYS A 174 -0.97 -20.49 37.37
CA LYS A 174 -0.99 -21.83 37.94
C LYS A 174 -0.73 -21.73 39.46
N PRO A 175 -1.57 -22.33 40.28
CA PRO A 175 -1.30 -22.33 41.70
C PRO A 175 -0.01 -23.13 42.00
N VAL A 176 0.91 -22.47 42.68
CA VAL A 176 2.10 -23.12 43.23
C VAL A 176 1.66 -24.06 44.33
N ARG A 177 1.99 -25.33 44.20
CA ARG A 177 1.87 -26.35 45.28
C ARG A 177 3.10 -26.32 46.15
#